data_e8b11b185127e87ce31290e92cbe8e9f
#
_entry.id   e8b11b185127e87ce31290e92cbe8e9f
#
_cell.length_a   1.000
_cell.length_b   1.000
_cell.length_c   1.000
_cell.angle_alpha   90.00
_cell.angle_beta   90.00
_cell.angle_gamma   90.00
#
_symmetry.space_group_name_H-M   'P 1'
#
loop_
_entity.id
_entity.type
_entity.pdbx_description
1 polymer ?
#
loop_
_entity_poly.entity_id
_entity_poly.type
_entity_poly.pdbx_seq_one_letter_code
_entity_poly.pdbx_strand_id
1 'polypeptide(L)'
;MQIQSHYKKGTLLFVLAIAVTLIAAIGTEPLYTDPYQLEYPDYFGNRISIPKNNPTTKQGVYLGRMLFYETKLSSNKRISCGSCHQQKLAFTDGKAFSPGINNVPTKRNSMSLANLLWVRNFFWDGRAKGLEEQAIIPINDPHEMGAYLDKAIKELQQTKVYPTLFRKAFGTAKITSDRIAKAIAQFERTLISANSSYDNYLKGKYTPSEEELNGMELFMNSAEASKNTRGASCAHCHGTPKMYMELFHNNGLDSIPKDRGREALTGLPNDKGRFRVVTLRNIALTAPYMHDGRFKNLEEVLNHYNEHIRPSKSLSLFLQGQSNESGGKNLGLTAKEKSNIISFLKMLTDTTFINNPAFSNPHLVRSK
;
A
#
# COMPACT_ATOMS: atom_id res chain seq x y z
N MET A 1 49.79 45.82 -52.17
CA MET A 1 50.01 45.57 -50.75
C MET A 1 48.62 45.47 -50.04
N GLN A 2 47.91 44.36 -50.34
CA GLN A 2 46.54 44.11 -49.77
C GLN A 2 46.21 42.61 -49.76
N ILE A 3 46.94 41.76 -49.04
CA ILE A 3 46.64 40.29 -48.93
C ILE A 3 46.88 39.78 -47.52
N GLN A 4 46.88 40.58 -46.48
CA GLN A 4 47.09 40.09 -45.09
C GLN A 4 45.92 40.28 -44.12
N SER A 5 44.74 40.74 -44.57
CA SER A 5 43.61 41.00 -43.64
C SER A 5 42.54 39.90 -43.55
N HIS A 6 42.52 38.92 -44.43
CA HIS A 6 41.43 37.91 -44.45
C HIS A 6 41.73 36.65 -43.65
N TYR A 7 42.98 36.32 -43.33
CA TYR A 7 43.31 35.06 -42.62
C TYR A 7 43.06 35.14 -41.10
N LYS A 8 43.14 36.31 -40.49
CA LYS A 8 42.91 36.43 -39.03
C LYS A 8 41.44 36.38 -38.64
N LYS A 9 40.50 36.77 -39.49
CA LYS A 9 39.05 36.72 -39.16
C LYS A 9 38.45 35.30 -39.35
N GLY A 10 38.96 34.51 -40.31
CA GLY A 10 38.50 33.14 -40.52
C GLY A 10 38.91 32.18 -39.41
N THR A 11 40.12 32.34 -38.86
CA THR A 11 40.62 31.47 -37.77
C THR A 11 39.92 31.74 -36.45
N LEU A 12 39.53 33.00 -36.17
CA LEU A 12 38.81 33.38 -34.94
C LEU A 12 37.35 32.85 -34.96
N LEU A 13 36.69 32.90 -36.12
CA LEU A 13 35.33 32.33 -36.31
C LEU A 13 35.31 30.80 -36.22
N PHE A 14 36.35 30.12 -36.69
CA PHE A 14 36.45 28.66 -36.63
C PHE A 14 36.73 28.16 -35.20
N VAL A 15 37.55 28.88 -34.43
CA VAL A 15 37.80 28.57 -33.00
C VAL A 15 36.57 28.84 -32.16
N LEU A 16 35.78 29.90 -32.44
CA LEU A 16 34.53 30.18 -31.75
C LEU A 16 33.44 29.13 -32.05
N ALA A 17 33.36 28.66 -33.30
CA ALA A 17 32.42 27.62 -33.70
C ALA A 17 32.76 26.26 -33.07
N ILE A 18 34.02 25.89 -32.91
CA ILE A 18 34.48 24.68 -32.26
C ILE A 18 34.25 24.78 -30.72
N ALA A 19 34.45 25.96 -30.12
CA ALA A 19 34.18 26.18 -28.70
C ALA A 19 32.66 26.11 -28.37
N VAL A 20 31.80 26.62 -29.25
CA VAL A 20 30.33 26.54 -29.08
C VAL A 20 29.83 25.12 -29.29
N THR A 21 30.40 24.35 -30.24
CA THR A 21 30.05 22.92 -30.41
C THR A 21 30.56 22.03 -29.27
N LEU A 22 31.72 22.35 -28.67
CA LEU A 22 32.22 21.63 -27.50
C LEU A 22 31.41 21.94 -26.20
N ILE A 23 30.88 23.15 -26.07
CA ILE A 23 30.02 23.51 -24.93
C ILE A 23 28.62 22.89 -25.07
N ALA A 24 28.12 22.72 -26.30
CA ALA A 24 26.87 22.00 -26.56
C ALA A 24 27.00 20.47 -26.38
N ALA A 25 28.21 19.92 -26.38
CA ALA A 25 28.50 18.50 -26.13
C ALA A 25 28.76 18.16 -24.66
N ILE A 26 28.73 19.16 -23.74
CA ILE A 26 28.65 18.92 -22.28
C ILE A 26 27.19 18.66 -21.94
N GLY A 27 26.73 17.66 -22.38
CA GLY A 27 25.91 16.55 -22.19
C GLY A 27 24.81 16.75 -21.22
N THR A 28 23.58 16.88 -21.61
CA THR A 28 22.50 16.17 -20.98
C THR A 28 22.69 14.69 -21.33
N GLU A 29 23.34 13.91 -20.47
CA GLU A 29 23.14 12.47 -20.48
C GLU A 29 21.64 12.24 -20.64
N PRO A 30 21.18 11.53 -21.67
CA PRO A 30 19.76 11.23 -21.76
C PRO A 30 19.35 10.57 -20.46
N LEU A 31 18.29 11.08 -19.83
CA LEU A 31 17.67 10.47 -18.66
C LEU A 31 17.15 9.08 -19.09
N TYR A 32 18.05 8.08 -19.10
CA TYR A 32 17.69 6.68 -19.30
C TYR A 32 17.04 6.16 -18.02
N THR A 33 15.80 6.60 -17.78
CA THR A 33 14.94 5.96 -16.81
C THR A 33 14.23 4.82 -17.54
N ASP A 34 14.71 3.60 -17.37
CA ASP A 34 14.04 2.42 -17.93
C ASP A 34 12.65 2.29 -17.34
N PRO A 35 11.58 2.23 -18.14
CA PRO A 35 10.25 1.93 -17.61
C PRO A 35 10.25 0.65 -16.81
N TYR A 36 9.58 0.65 -15.66
CA TYR A 36 9.32 -0.56 -14.88
C TYR A 36 8.01 -1.17 -15.38
N GLN A 37 8.08 -2.41 -15.86
CA GLN A 37 6.88 -3.15 -16.25
C GLN A 37 6.20 -3.70 -15.00
N LEU A 38 5.01 -3.19 -14.70
CA LEU A 38 4.16 -3.72 -13.64
C LEU A 38 3.43 -4.96 -14.15
N GLU A 39 3.66 -6.09 -13.50
CA GLU A 39 3.04 -7.37 -13.86
C GLU A 39 1.88 -7.68 -12.93
N TYR A 40 0.70 -7.84 -13.49
CA TYR A 40 -0.52 -8.23 -12.78
C TYR A 40 -1.51 -8.89 -13.73
N PRO A 41 -2.41 -9.75 -13.24
CA PRO A 41 -3.38 -10.41 -14.09
C PRO A 41 -4.45 -9.43 -14.62
N ASP A 42 -4.92 -9.64 -15.84
CA ASP A 42 -5.91 -8.80 -16.52
C ASP A 42 -7.20 -8.63 -15.70
N TYR A 43 -7.60 -9.65 -14.96
CA TYR A 43 -8.79 -9.57 -14.10
C TYR A 43 -8.66 -8.58 -12.93
N PHE A 44 -7.47 -8.06 -12.62
CA PHE A 44 -7.32 -6.93 -11.67
C PHE A 44 -7.79 -5.62 -12.29
N GLY A 45 -7.87 -5.55 -13.62
CA GLY A 45 -8.27 -4.37 -14.37
C GLY A 45 -7.22 -3.25 -14.35
N ASN A 46 -7.39 -2.31 -15.26
CA ASN A 46 -6.43 -1.25 -15.57
C ASN A 46 -6.74 0.10 -14.90
N ARG A 47 -7.66 0.15 -13.93
CA ARG A 47 -7.98 1.40 -13.17
C ARG A 47 -6.87 1.71 -12.16
N ILE A 48 -5.63 1.79 -12.63
CA ILE A 48 -4.43 2.08 -11.85
C ILE A 48 -4.25 3.59 -11.65
N SER A 49 -3.53 3.97 -10.56
CA SER A 49 -3.26 5.36 -10.22
C SER A 49 -1.76 5.63 -10.25
N ILE A 50 -1.26 6.09 -11.42
CA ILE A 50 0.13 6.52 -11.60
C ILE A 50 0.12 7.97 -12.07
N PRO A 51 0.64 8.93 -11.27
CA PRO A 51 0.75 10.33 -11.66
C PRO A 51 1.66 10.49 -12.88
N LYS A 52 1.27 11.35 -13.83
CA LYS A 52 2.07 11.64 -15.04
C LYS A 52 3.49 12.15 -14.72
N ASN A 53 3.63 12.87 -13.60
CA ASN A 53 4.92 13.43 -13.14
C ASN A 53 5.71 12.46 -12.24
N ASN A 54 5.26 11.20 -12.09
CA ASN A 54 5.96 10.15 -11.37
C ASN A 54 5.71 8.77 -12.03
N PRO A 55 6.14 8.57 -13.28
CA PRO A 55 6.07 7.26 -13.92
C PRO A 55 6.92 6.25 -13.15
N THR A 56 6.52 4.98 -13.17
CA THR A 56 7.28 3.92 -12.49
C THR A 56 8.47 3.51 -13.35
N THR A 57 9.68 3.63 -12.81
CA THR A 57 10.95 3.32 -13.49
C THR A 57 11.78 2.33 -12.69
N LYS A 58 12.65 1.56 -13.33
CA LYS A 58 13.52 0.60 -12.60
C LYS A 58 14.39 1.29 -11.56
N GLN A 59 14.95 2.46 -11.91
CA GLN A 59 15.80 3.25 -11.05
C GLN A 59 15.02 3.87 -9.87
N GLY A 60 13.81 4.36 -10.13
CA GLY A 60 12.92 4.91 -9.11
C GLY A 60 12.43 3.83 -8.13
N VAL A 61 12.04 2.66 -8.62
CA VAL A 61 11.67 1.50 -7.80
C VAL A 61 12.83 1.06 -6.91
N TYR A 62 14.04 0.94 -7.47
CA TYR A 62 15.22 0.57 -6.67
C TYR A 62 15.53 1.62 -5.59
N LEU A 63 15.54 2.90 -5.93
CA LEU A 63 15.72 3.99 -4.96
C LEU A 63 14.61 3.98 -3.90
N GLY A 64 13.37 3.78 -4.31
CA GLY A 64 12.23 3.69 -3.39
C GLY A 64 12.36 2.55 -2.40
N ARG A 65 12.80 1.37 -2.86
CA ARG A 65 13.11 0.23 -2.00
C ARG A 65 14.21 0.57 -0.99
N MET A 66 15.31 1.22 -1.44
CA MET A 66 16.39 1.68 -0.55
C MET A 66 15.87 2.63 0.53
N LEU A 67 15.01 3.59 0.16
CA LEU A 67 14.43 4.57 1.07
C LEU A 67 13.39 3.96 2.03
N PHE A 68 12.58 3.01 1.56
CA PHE A 68 11.59 2.30 2.38
C PHE A 68 12.22 1.58 3.59
N TYR A 69 13.45 1.10 3.44
CA TYR A 69 14.19 0.44 4.51
C TYR A 69 15.26 1.34 5.15
N GLU A 70 15.35 2.63 4.78
CA GLU A 70 16.37 3.55 5.29
C GLU A 70 15.97 4.13 6.65
N THR A 71 16.74 3.83 7.67
CA THR A 71 16.48 4.30 9.03
C THR A 71 16.85 5.76 9.27
N LYS A 72 17.69 6.38 8.42
CA LYS A 72 17.99 7.83 8.48
C LYS A 72 16.75 8.70 8.23
N LEU A 73 15.67 8.12 7.70
CA LEU A 73 14.37 8.78 7.57
C LEU A 73 13.58 8.82 8.89
N SER A 74 14.13 8.38 10.02
CA SER A 74 13.53 8.57 11.34
C SER A 74 14.44 9.42 12.25
N SER A 75 13.84 10.10 13.22
CA SER A 75 14.60 11.01 14.13
C SER A 75 15.63 10.27 14.98
N ASN A 76 15.34 9.02 15.38
CA ASN A 76 16.23 8.19 16.19
C ASN A 76 17.14 7.26 15.34
N LYS A 77 17.01 7.27 14.01
CA LYS A 77 17.77 6.42 13.05
C LYS A 77 17.65 4.91 13.29
N ARG A 78 16.55 4.46 13.88
CA ARG A 78 16.29 3.04 14.20
C ARG A 78 15.05 2.49 13.53
N ILE A 79 14.15 3.35 13.06
CA ILE A 79 12.87 3.00 12.45
C ILE A 79 12.91 3.35 10.96
N SER A 80 12.33 2.49 10.15
CA SER A 80 12.05 2.71 8.73
C SER A 80 10.62 2.27 8.42
N CYS A 81 10.12 2.50 7.22
CA CYS A 81 8.80 1.96 6.81
C CYS A 81 8.76 0.43 7.00
N GLY A 82 9.87 -0.26 6.66
CA GLY A 82 10.01 -1.71 6.86
C GLY A 82 9.98 -2.19 8.32
N SER A 83 10.05 -1.30 9.31
CA SER A 83 9.92 -1.67 10.73
C SER A 83 8.46 -1.99 11.11
N CYS A 84 7.51 -1.24 10.54
CA CYS A 84 6.07 -1.43 10.74
C CYS A 84 5.39 -2.16 9.57
N HIS A 85 6.09 -2.30 8.42
CA HIS A 85 5.61 -2.98 7.23
C HIS A 85 6.58 -4.10 6.84
N GLN A 86 6.51 -5.21 7.60
CA GLN A 86 7.41 -6.36 7.44
C GLN A 86 6.91 -7.27 6.31
N GLN A 87 7.75 -7.56 5.35
CA GLN A 87 7.40 -8.36 4.18
C GLN A 87 6.80 -9.73 4.53
N LYS A 88 7.36 -10.44 5.49
CA LYS A 88 6.89 -11.77 5.93
C LYS A 88 5.47 -11.76 6.52
N LEU A 89 5.02 -10.62 7.02
CA LEU A 89 3.67 -10.38 7.53
C LEU A 89 2.81 -9.62 6.52
N ALA A 90 3.06 -9.83 5.22
CA ALA A 90 2.40 -9.13 4.12
C ALA A 90 2.39 -7.60 4.29
N PHE A 91 3.52 -7.06 4.77
CA PHE A 91 3.73 -5.64 5.05
C PHE A 91 2.81 -5.06 6.14
N THR A 92 2.58 -5.83 7.20
CA THR A 92 2.12 -5.39 8.53
C THR A 92 3.22 -5.70 9.57
N ASP A 93 2.97 -5.48 10.87
CA ASP A 93 3.96 -5.79 11.92
C ASP A 93 3.47 -6.78 12.99
N GLY A 94 2.25 -7.31 12.86
CA GLY A 94 1.67 -8.26 13.79
C GLY A 94 1.28 -7.66 15.16
N LYS A 95 1.14 -6.34 15.27
CA LYS A 95 0.82 -5.63 16.51
C LYS A 95 -0.45 -4.83 16.35
N ALA A 96 -1.22 -4.66 17.44
CA ALA A 96 -2.38 -3.78 17.44
C ALA A 96 -1.99 -2.33 17.12
N PHE A 97 -0.90 -1.87 17.72
CA PHE A 97 -0.30 -0.56 17.49
C PHE A 97 1.22 -0.72 17.36
N SER A 98 1.77 -0.20 16.28
CA SER A 98 3.20 -0.24 16.03
C SER A 98 3.96 0.64 17.03
N PRO A 99 5.14 0.25 17.53
CA PRO A 99 5.99 1.13 18.30
C PRO A 99 6.61 2.17 17.36
N GLY A 100 6.27 3.43 17.55
CA GLY A 100 6.92 4.55 16.87
C GLY A 100 8.23 4.94 17.57
N ILE A 101 8.74 6.14 17.26
CA ILE A 101 9.93 6.66 17.94
C ILE A 101 9.68 6.73 19.45
N ASN A 102 10.75 6.47 20.24
CA ASN A 102 10.67 6.45 21.70
C ASN A 102 9.65 5.46 22.27
N ASN A 103 9.27 4.41 21.50
CA ASN A 103 8.25 3.41 21.84
C ASN A 103 6.85 3.98 22.09
N VAL A 104 6.55 5.18 21.60
CA VAL A 104 5.19 5.71 21.60
C VAL A 104 4.37 4.91 20.59
N PRO A 105 3.25 4.30 20.99
CA PRO A 105 2.44 3.49 20.07
C PRO A 105 1.74 4.37 19.04
N THR A 106 1.61 3.87 17.82
CA THR A 106 0.76 4.48 16.78
C THR A 106 -0.71 4.47 17.22
N LYS A 107 -1.52 5.34 16.62
CA LYS A 107 -2.95 5.46 16.99
C LYS A 107 -3.83 4.39 16.36
N ARG A 108 -3.36 3.73 15.31
CA ARG A 108 -4.09 2.71 14.56
C ARG A 108 -3.15 1.61 14.10
N ASN A 109 -3.75 0.46 13.82
CA ASN A 109 -3.06 -0.72 13.30
C ASN A 109 -2.35 -0.44 11.97
N SER A 110 -1.18 -1.07 11.77
CA SER A 110 -0.41 -1.00 10.53
C SER A 110 -1.10 -1.79 9.42
N MET A 111 -1.44 -1.11 8.32
CA MET A 111 -2.16 -1.69 7.18
C MET A 111 -1.21 -2.45 6.26
N SER A 112 -1.67 -3.56 5.66
CA SER A 112 -0.95 -4.22 4.57
C SER A 112 -0.76 -3.28 3.37
N LEU A 113 0.41 -3.36 2.73
CA LEU A 113 0.75 -2.60 1.53
C LEU A 113 0.48 -3.38 0.22
N ALA A 114 -0.19 -4.54 0.31
CA ALA A 114 -0.50 -5.33 -0.87
C ALA A 114 -1.48 -4.59 -1.81
N ASN A 115 -1.15 -4.54 -3.10
CA ASN A 115 -2.02 -4.06 -4.18
C ASN A 115 -2.40 -2.57 -4.09
N LEU A 116 -1.53 -1.72 -3.55
CA LEU A 116 -1.77 -0.28 -3.44
C LEU A 116 -1.84 0.45 -4.79
N LEU A 117 -1.38 -0.15 -5.89
CA LEU A 117 -1.47 0.40 -7.25
C LEU A 117 -2.90 0.81 -7.67
N TRP A 118 -3.91 0.15 -7.13
CA TRP A 118 -5.34 0.41 -7.42
C TRP A 118 -6.04 1.29 -6.38
N VAL A 119 -5.36 1.64 -5.28
CA VAL A 119 -5.91 2.45 -4.18
C VAL A 119 -5.71 3.93 -4.45
N ARG A 120 -6.70 4.76 -4.08
CA ARG A 120 -6.68 6.22 -4.26
C ARG A 120 -6.68 7.00 -2.96
N ASN A 121 -7.27 6.41 -1.92
CA ASN A 121 -7.39 7.03 -0.60
C ASN A 121 -6.63 6.18 0.42
N PHE A 122 -5.64 6.75 1.08
CA PHE A 122 -4.73 6.05 1.97
C PHE A 122 -4.98 6.37 3.44
N PHE A 123 -4.41 5.56 4.33
CA PHE A 123 -4.76 5.45 5.74
C PHE A 123 -6.17 4.91 5.98
N TRP A 124 -6.49 4.58 7.23
CA TRP A 124 -7.79 4.07 7.63
C TRP A 124 -8.93 5.05 7.40
N ASP A 125 -8.66 6.36 7.44
CA ASP A 125 -9.65 7.43 7.25
C ASP A 125 -9.67 8.04 5.85
N GLY A 126 -8.70 7.67 5.00
CA GLY A 126 -8.61 8.16 3.62
C GLY A 126 -8.05 9.57 3.49
N ARG A 127 -7.26 10.04 4.47
CA ARG A 127 -6.76 11.42 4.52
C ARG A 127 -5.72 11.76 3.45
N ALA A 128 -4.97 10.79 2.93
CA ALA A 128 -4.03 11.00 1.82
C ALA A 128 -4.60 10.54 0.48
N LYS A 129 -4.35 11.31 -0.59
CA LYS A 129 -4.91 11.15 -1.95
C LYS A 129 -3.86 10.66 -2.96
N GLY A 130 -3.11 9.68 -2.62
CA GLY A 130 -2.06 9.09 -3.45
C GLY A 130 -0.91 8.60 -2.60
N LEU A 131 -0.09 7.73 -3.17
CA LEU A 131 1.07 7.16 -2.47
C LEU A 131 2.11 8.22 -2.15
N GLU A 132 2.29 9.21 -3.04
CA GLU A 132 3.25 10.29 -2.84
C GLU A 132 2.92 11.14 -1.60
N GLU A 133 1.65 11.46 -1.40
CA GLU A 133 1.21 12.18 -0.21
C GLU A 133 1.30 11.28 1.03
N GLN A 134 0.90 10.02 0.90
CA GLN A 134 0.93 9.06 1.99
C GLN A 134 2.35 8.86 2.52
N ALA A 135 3.36 8.67 1.65
CA ALA A 135 4.73 8.31 2.02
C ALA A 135 5.42 9.33 2.95
N ILE A 136 5.05 10.60 2.86
CA ILE A 136 5.66 11.69 3.65
C ILE A 136 5.04 11.83 5.04
N ILE A 137 3.76 11.51 5.20
CA ILE A 137 3.04 11.72 6.46
C ILE A 137 3.67 10.92 7.62
N PRO A 138 3.94 9.59 7.51
CA PRO A 138 4.57 8.82 8.58
C PRO A 138 5.99 9.28 8.93
N ILE A 139 6.74 9.79 7.95
CA ILE A 139 8.10 10.29 8.16
C ILE A 139 8.07 11.50 9.12
N ASN A 140 7.08 12.39 8.95
CA ASN A 140 6.96 13.61 9.76
C ASN A 140 6.14 13.40 11.05
N ASP A 141 5.36 12.31 11.18
CA ASP A 141 4.51 12.10 12.35
C ASP A 141 5.36 11.81 13.59
N PRO A 142 5.26 12.63 14.67
CA PRO A 142 6.02 12.44 15.91
C PRO A 142 5.69 11.15 16.67
N HIS A 143 4.59 10.47 16.34
CA HIS A 143 4.23 9.17 16.91
C HIS A 143 4.70 7.99 16.04
N GLU A 144 5.21 8.25 14.82
CA GLU A 144 5.71 7.23 13.89
C GLU A 144 7.22 7.36 13.71
N MET A 145 7.69 8.05 12.66
CA MET A 145 9.12 8.21 12.39
C MET A 145 9.72 9.52 12.94
N GLY A 146 8.89 10.55 13.18
CA GLY A 146 9.23 11.79 13.87
C GLY A 146 10.41 12.57 13.28
N ALA A 147 10.70 12.42 11.99
CA ALA A 147 11.86 13.05 11.39
C ALA A 147 11.60 14.53 11.11
N TYR A 148 12.61 15.35 11.41
CA TYR A 148 12.76 16.64 10.76
C TYR A 148 13.30 16.36 9.35
N LEU A 149 12.41 16.29 8.36
CA LEU A 149 12.72 15.81 7.00
C LEU A 149 13.89 16.56 6.36
N ASP A 150 14.02 17.88 6.60
CA ASP A 150 15.15 18.66 6.11
C ASP A 150 16.50 18.18 6.66
N LYS A 151 16.52 17.72 7.93
CA LYS A 151 17.73 17.13 8.54
C LYS A 151 18.05 15.79 7.90
N ALA A 152 17.07 14.93 7.73
CA ALA A 152 17.23 13.65 7.07
C ALA A 152 17.71 13.80 5.61
N ILE A 153 17.17 14.77 4.87
CA ILE A 153 17.61 15.13 3.51
C ILE A 153 19.09 15.53 3.50
N LYS A 154 19.52 16.41 4.42
CA LYS A 154 20.94 16.80 4.52
C LYS A 154 21.86 15.61 4.81
N GLU A 155 21.45 14.72 5.70
CA GLU A 155 22.22 13.50 6.01
C GLU A 155 22.30 12.55 4.80
N LEU A 156 21.21 12.31 4.11
CA LEU A 156 21.20 11.49 2.87
C LEU A 156 22.07 12.14 1.78
N GLN A 157 22.02 13.47 1.64
CA GLN A 157 22.81 14.23 0.66
C GLN A 157 24.33 14.09 0.89
N GLN A 158 24.77 13.89 2.12
CA GLN A 158 26.17 13.70 2.48
C GLN A 158 26.69 12.28 2.25
N THR A 159 25.81 11.31 1.97
CA THR A 159 26.22 9.94 1.67
C THR A 159 26.77 9.81 0.24
N LYS A 160 27.65 8.81 0.01
CA LYS A 160 28.12 8.50 -1.35
C LYS A 160 27.06 7.84 -2.22
N VAL A 161 26.09 7.16 -1.60
CA VAL A 161 25.12 6.28 -2.28
C VAL A 161 23.92 7.05 -2.79
N TYR A 162 23.24 7.81 -1.92
CA TYR A 162 21.95 8.42 -2.26
C TYR A 162 22.03 9.47 -3.38
N PRO A 163 22.99 10.43 -3.40
CA PRO A 163 23.10 11.39 -4.51
C PRO A 163 23.22 10.69 -5.87
N THR A 164 23.96 9.58 -5.94
CA THR A 164 24.09 8.78 -7.17
C THR A 164 22.78 8.10 -7.54
N LEU A 165 22.04 7.52 -6.59
CA LEU A 165 20.75 6.89 -6.83
C LEU A 165 19.69 7.91 -7.27
N PHE A 166 19.65 9.08 -6.63
CA PHE A 166 18.76 10.17 -7.04
C PHE A 166 19.07 10.69 -8.45
N ARG A 167 20.36 10.82 -8.80
CA ARG A 167 20.74 11.18 -10.18
C ARG A 167 20.23 10.15 -11.21
N LYS A 168 20.36 8.86 -10.91
CA LYS A 168 19.86 7.79 -11.79
C LYS A 168 18.34 7.81 -11.93
N ALA A 169 17.60 8.07 -10.83
CA ALA A 169 16.15 8.02 -10.82
C ALA A 169 15.49 9.31 -11.34
N PHE A 170 16.10 10.48 -11.09
CA PHE A 170 15.49 11.79 -11.33
C PHE A 170 16.38 12.75 -12.15
N GLY A 171 17.51 12.29 -12.69
CA GLY A 171 18.43 13.12 -13.48
C GLY A 171 19.27 14.13 -12.69
N THR A 172 19.14 14.15 -11.37
CA THR A 172 19.86 15.09 -10.52
C THR A 172 20.20 14.48 -9.16
N ALA A 173 21.37 14.82 -8.63
CA ALA A 173 21.82 14.38 -7.31
C ALA A 173 21.12 15.09 -6.15
N LYS A 174 20.33 16.17 -6.41
CA LYS A 174 19.63 16.93 -5.39
C LYS A 174 18.50 16.12 -4.78
N ILE A 175 18.55 15.90 -3.47
CA ILE A 175 17.52 15.19 -2.70
C ILE A 175 16.48 16.20 -2.21
N THR A 176 15.20 15.89 -2.39
CA THR A 176 14.07 16.69 -1.90
C THR A 176 12.99 15.78 -1.33
N SER A 177 12.12 16.33 -0.47
CA SER A 177 10.96 15.59 0.08
C SER A 177 10.07 15.02 -1.02
N ASP A 178 9.77 15.80 -2.06
CA ASP A 178 8.99 15.35 -3.22
C ASP A 178 9.62 14.13 -3.92
N ARG A 179 10.95 14.13 -4.13
CA ARG A 179 11.64 13.00 -4.77
C ARG A 179 11.72 11.78 -3.87
N ILE A 180 11.86 11.96 -2.55
CA ILE A 180 11.76 10.86 -1.57
C ILE A 180 10.38 10.22 -1.66
N ALA A 181 9.31 11.02 -1.60
CA ALA A 181 7.94 10.57 -1.72
C ALA A 181 7.69 9.81 -3.03
N LYS A 182 8.11 10.39 -4.15
CA LYS A 182 7.98 9.79 -5.48
C LYS A 182 8.68 8.44 -5.58
N ALA A 183 9.90 8.33 -5.06
CA ALA A 183 10.65 7.07 -5.10
C ALA A 183 9.98 5.99 -4.24
N ILE A 184 9.59 6.30 -2.99
CA ILE A 184 8.88 5.35 -2.12
C ILE A 184 7.58 4.89 -2.79
N ALA A 185 6.78 5.82 -3.33
CA ALA A 185 5.56 5.51 -4.04
C ALA A 185 5.78 4.60 -5.26
N GLN A 186 6.88 4.77 -6.02
CA GLN A 186 7.21 3.87 -7.12
C GLN A 186 7.48 2.45 -6.64
N PHE A 187 8.19 2.27 -5.53
CA PHE A 187 8.41 0.95 -4.93
C PHE A 187 7.10 0.34 -4.43
N GLU A 188 6.29 1.08 -3.68
CA GLU A 188 5.03 0.56 -3.13
C GLU A 188 4.04 0.14 -4.22
N ARG A 189 4.03 0.78 -5.40
CA ARG A 189 3.25 0.34 -6.56
C ARG A 189 3.62 -1.05 -7.06
N THR A 190 4.86 -1.50 -6.82
CA THR A 190 5.31 -2.84 -7.23
C THR A 190 4.88 -3.95 -6.28
N LEU A 191 4.36 -3.61 -5.09
CA LEU A 191 3.92 -4.58 -4.09
C LEU A 191 2.60 -5.25 -4.50
N ILE A 192 2.66 -6.05 -5.56
CA ILE A 192 1.51 -6.73 -6.16
C ILE A 192 1.46 -8.17 -5.66
N SER A 193 0.35 -8.53 -5.01
CA SER A 193 0.03 -9.89 -4.56
C SER A 193 -1.08 -10.45 -5.46
N ALA A 194 -0.71 -11.38 -6.36
CA ALA A 194 -1.57 -11.94 -7.39
C ALA A 194 -1.23 -13.39 -7.78
N ASN A 195 -0.62 -14.14 -6.85
CA ASN A 195 -0.23 -15.55 -7.06
C ASN A 195 -0.58 -16.46 -5.88
N SER A 196 -1.73 -16.20 -5.25
CA SER A 196 -2.30 -17.05 -4.20
C SER A 196 -3.00 -18.29 -4.78
N SER A 197 -3.42 -19.23 -3.93
CA SER A 197 -4.26 -20.37 -4.34
C SER A 197 -5.56 -19.90 -5.02
N TYR A 198 -6.16 -18.79 -4.54
CA TYR A 198 -7.32 -18.18 -5.18
C TYR A 198 -7.01 -17.67 -6.60
N ASP A 199 -5.85 -17.04 -6.82
CA ASP A 199 -5.43 -16.61 -8.15
C ASP A 199 -5.21 -17.81 -9.09
N ASN A 200 -4.67 -18.90 -8.56
CA ASN A 200 -4.47 -20.13 -9.31
C ASN A 200 -5.80 -20.82 -9.62
N TYR A 201 -6.80 -20.76 -8.73
CA TYR A 201 -8.17 -21.17 -9.02
C TYR A 201 -8.78 -20.36 -10.16
N LEU A 202 -8.69 -19.02 -10.12
CA LEU A 202 -9.18 -18.16 -11.21
C LEU A 202 -8.50 -18.42 -12.56
N LYS A 203 -7.27 -18.97 -12.55
CA LYS A 203 -6.53 -19.39 -13.76
C LYS A 203 -6.77 -20.85 -14.16
N GLY A 204 -7.64 -21.60 -13.46
CA GLY A 204 -7.87 -23.02 -13.68
C GLY A 204 -6.69 -23.93 -13.31
N LYS A 205 -5.77 -23.45 -12.43
CA LYS A 205 -4.53 -24.16 -12.02
C LYS A 205 -4.57 -24.70 -10.59
N TYR A 206 -5.67 -24.53 -9.89
CA TYR A 206 -5.87 -25.01 -8.53
C TYR A 206 -7.30 -25.52 -8.39
N THR A 207 -7.48 -26.69 -7.79
CA THR A 207 -8.79 -27.26 -7.44
C THR A 207 -8.99 -27.07 -5.94
N PRO A 208 -9.91 -26.18 -5.53
CA PRO A 208 -10.20 -25.97 -4.12
C PRO A 208 -10.84 -27.21 -3.48
N SER A 209 -10.65 -27.35 -2.17
CA SER A 209 -11.40 -28.32 -1.37
C SER A 209 -12.89 -27.93 -1.27
N GLU A 210 -13.72 -28.84 -0.79
CA GLU A 210 -15.15 -28.58 -0.55
C GLU A 210 -15.34 -27.44 0.47
N GLU A 211 -14.54 -27.42 1.53
CA GLU A 211 -14.56 -26.35 2.54
C GLU A 211 -14.18 -24.98 1.95
N GLU A 212 -13.18 -24.95 1.08
CA GLU A 212 -12.74 -23.71 0.41
C GLU A 212 -13.81 -23.18 -0.55
N LEU A 213 -14.47 -24.08 -1.32
CA LEU A 213 -15.58 -23.72 -2.23
C LEU A 213 -16.79 -23.22 -1.45
N ASN A 214 -17.24 -23.96 -0.45
CA ASN A 214 -18.37 -23.57 0.39
C ASN A 214 -18.08 -22.25 1.10
N GLY A 215 -16.84 -22.04 1.58
CA GLY A 215 -16.42 -20.78 2.18
C GLY A 215 -16.42 -19.61 1.20
N MET A 216 -16.02 -19.84 -0.05
CA MET A 216 -16.05 -18.83 -1.12
C MET A 216 -17.50 -18.48 -1.48
N GLU A 217 -18.38 -19.44 -1.61
CA GLU A 217 -19.81 -19.21 -1.88
C GLU A 217 -20.47 -18.38 -0.77
N LEU A 218 -20.27 -18.76 0.49
CA LEU A 218 -20.76 -18.01 1.65
C LEU A 218 -20.23 -16.58 1.67
N PHE A 219 -18.97 -16.38 1.35
CA PHE A 219 -18.35 -15.05 1.28
C PHE A 219 -18.98 -14.18 0.17
N MET A 220 -19.29 -14.76 -0.98
CA MET A 220 -19.84 -14.05 -2.14
C MET A 220 -21.32 -13.79 -2.02
N ASN A 221 -22.09 -14.75 -1.49
CA ASN A 221 -23.53 -14.68 -1.41
C ASN A 221 -24.03 -13.74 -0.32
N SER A 222 -25.15 -13.07 -0.59
CA SER A 222 -25.90 -12.35 0.43
C SER A 222 -26.67 -13.34 1.30
N ALA A 223 -26.77 -13.04 2.60
CA ALA A 223 -27.66 -13.73 3.51
C ALA A 223 -29.12 -13.34 3.21
N GLU A 224 -29.90 -14.24 2.63
CA GLU A 224 -31.26 -13.95 2.20
C GLU A 224 -32.21 -15.15 2.50
N ALA A 225 -32.65 -15.21 3.75
CA ALA A 225 -33.49 -16.30 4.26
C ALA A 225 -34.79 -16.49 3.44
N SER A 226 -35.40 -15.41 2.92
CA SER A 226 -36.60 -15.46 2.11
C SER A 226 -36.42 -16.24 0.78
N LYS A 227 -35.17 -16.28 0.29
CA LYS A 227 -34.80 -17.04 -0.93
C LYS A 227 -34.08 -18.36 -0.61
N ASN A 228 -34.02 -18.74 0.65
CA ASN A 228 -33.24 -19.88 1.12
C ASN A 228 -31.76 -19.82 0.68
N THR A 229 -31.21 -18.58 0.52
CA THR A 229 -29.80 -18.37 0.17
C THR A 229 -29.02 -18.11 1.43
N ARG A 230 -28.06 -19.00 1.70
CA ARG A 230 -27.10 -18.78 2.79
C ARG A 230 -25.91 -17.98 2.31
N GLY A 231 -25.46 -17.05 3.13
CA GLY A 231 -24.34 -16.18 2.78
C GLY A 231 -23.85 -15.34 3.97
N ALA A 232 -22.71 -14.68 3.77
CA ALA A 232 -22.11 -13.77 4.74
C ALA A 232 -22.04 -12.33 4.24
N SER A 233 -22.44 -12.06 3.00
CA SER A 233 -22.49 -10.73 2.36
C SER A 233 -21.14 -9.98 2.34
N CYS A 234 -20.01 -10.66 2.49
CA CYS A 234 -18.69 -10.06 2.61
C CYS A 234 -18.26 -9.34 1.32
N ALA A 235 -18.66 -9.88 0.15
CA ALA A 235 -18.30 -9.33 -1.15
C ALA A 235 -18.88 -7.94 -1.44
N HIS A 236 -19.93 -7.50 -0.71
CA HIS A 236 -20.44 -6.14 -0.83
C HIS A 236 -19.39 -5.06 -0.49
N CYS A 237 -18.48 -5.36 0.42
CA CYS A 237 -17.36 -4.49 0.80
C CYS A 237 -16.03 -5.00 0.23
N HIS A 238 -15.80 -6.31 0.27
CA HIS A 238 -14.56 -6.96 -0.17
C HIS A 238 -14.71 -7.64 -1.54
N GLY A 239 -15.12 -6.86 -2.54
CA GLY A 239 -15.36 -7.35 -3.90
C GLY A 239 -14.12 -7.98 -4.56
N THR A 240 -14.37 -8.99 -5.37
CA THR A 240 -13.35 -9.73 -6.13
C THR A 240 -12.83 -8.90 -7.32
N PRO A 241 -11.68 -9.24 -7.87
CA PRO A 241 -10.68 -10.23 -7.41
C PRO A 241 -9.66 -9.64 -6.42
N LYS A 242 -9.61 -8.31 -6.25
CA LYS A 242 -8.66 -7.62 -5.36
C LYS A 242 -9.06 -7.67 -3.89
N MET A 243 -10.25 -8.20 -3.58
CA MET A 243 -10.79 -8.37 -2.23
C MET A 243 -10.92 -7.06 -1.46
N TYR A 244 -11.23 -5.97 -2.15
CA TYR A 244 -11.65 -4.69 -1.57
C TYR A 244 -12.42 -3.85 -2.59
N MET A 245 -13.22 -2.94 -2.07
CA MET A 245 -13.79 -1.83 -2.82
C MET A 245 -13.31 -0.51 -2.21
N GLU A 246 -13.22 0.55 -3.02
CA GLU A 246 -12.78 1.88 -2.55
C GLU A 246 -13.92 2.57 -1.77
N LEU A 247 -14.29 1.99 -0.64
CA LEU A 247 -15.42 2.38 0.21
C LEU A 247 -14.95 2.65 1.65
N PHE A 248 -15.81 3.33 2.41
CA PHE A 248 -15.64 3.60 3.83
C PHE A 248 -16.90 3.18 4.57
N HIS A 249 -16.76 2.28 5.54
CA HIS A 249 -17.87 1.77 6.31
C HIS A 249 -17.61 1.81 7.81
N ASN A 250 -18.65 2.03 8.58
CA ASN A 250 -18.71 1.68 9.98
C ASN A 250 -19.21 0.24 10.05
N ASN A 251 -18.37 -0.65 10.56
CA ASN A 251 -18.65 -2.09 10.63
C ASN A 251 -19.24 -2.51 12.01
N GLY A 252 -19.69 -1.54 12.82
CA GLY A 252 -20.39 -1.83 14.05
C GLY A 252 -19.52 -2.36 15.19
N LEU A 253 -18.24 -1.98 15.25
CA LEU A 253 -17.36 -2.37 16.37
C LEU A 253 -17.82 -1.77 17.71
N ASP A 254 -18.33 -0.55 17.66
CA ASP A 254 -18.79 0.21 18.82
C ASP A 254 -20.10 0.95 18.50
N SER A 255 -21.05 0.98 19.45
CA SER A 255 -22.27 1.81 19.32
C SER A 255 -21.94 3.30 19.34
N ILE A 256 -20.89 3.69 20.07
CA ILE A 256 -20.34 5.04 20.11
C ILE A 256 -18.86 4.93 19.79
N PRO A 257 -18.46 5.08 18.50
CA PRO A 257 -17.05 4.99 18.11
C PRO A 257 -16.18 6.02 18.83
N LYS A 258 -15.14 5.54 19.53
CA LYS A 258 -14.12 6.39 20.18
C LYS A 258 -13.22 7.05 19.15
N ASP A 259 -12.79 6.28 18.13
CA ASP A 259 -12.11 6.83 16.98
C ASP A 259 -13.16 7.32 15.98
N ARG A 260 -13.14 8.61 15.69
CA ARG A 260 -14.08 9.24 14.75
C ARG A 260 -13.96 8.73 13.32
N GLY A 261 -12.83 8.07 12.98
CA GLY A 261 -12.55 7.59 11.63
C GLY A 261 -12.60 8.71 10.60
N ARG A 262 -13.32 8.49 9.49
CA ARG A 262 -13.45 9.45 8.41
C ARG A 262 -14.13 10.77 8.81
N GLU A 263 -15.00 10.78 9.82
CA GLU A 263 -15.61 12.01 10.32
C GLU A 263 -14.57 13.05 10.76
N ALA A 264 -13.41 12.60 11.29
CA ALA A 264 -12.34 13.53 11.66
C ALA A 264 -11.79 14.33 10.47
N LEU A 265 -11.92 13.79 9.24
CA LEU A 265 -11.50 14.44 8.00
C LEU A 265 -12.64 15.26 7.36
N THR A 266 -13.86 14.71 7.34
CA THR A 266 -14.99 15.28 6.59
C THR A 266 -15.86 16.22 7.40
N GLY A 267 -15.87 16.09 8.73
CA GLY A 267 -16.80 16.78 9.62
C GLY A 267 -18.26 16.26 9.54
N LEU A 268 -18.53 15.26 8.69
CA LEU A 268 -19.88 14.76 8.45
C LEU A 268 -20.27 13.72 9.51
N PRO A 269 -21.37 13.89 10.27
CA PRO A 269 -21.78 12.94 11.31
C PRO A 269 -21.99 11.51 10.80
N ASN A 270 -22.41 11.34 9.55
CA ASN A 270 -22.60 10.04 8.93
C ASN A 270 -21.28 9.30 8.65
N ASP A 271 -20.14 9.98 8.71
CA ASP A 271 -18.81 9.38 8.55
C ASP A 271 -18.18 8.94 9.87
N LYS A 272 -18.88 9.11 11.01
CA LYS A 272 -18.41 8.72 12.34
C LYS A 272 -18.14 7.22 12.42
N GLY A 273 -16.91 6.85 12.80
CA GLY A 273 -16.49 5.45 12.91
C GLY A 273 -16.39 4.72 11.56
N ARG A 274 -16.44 5.44 10.44
CA ARG A 274 -16.18 4.84 9.12
C ARG A 274 -14.69 4.77 8.84
N PHE A 275 -14.28 3.60 8.38
CA PHE A 275 -12.91 3.31 7.97
C PHE A 275 -12.87 2.73 6.57
N ARG A 276 -11.73 2.87 5.91
CA ARG A 276 -11.50 2.34 4.57
C ARG A 276 -11.62 0.82 4.55
N VAL A 277 -12.29 0.29 3.56
CA VAL A 277 -12.28 -1.14 3.25
C VAL A 277 -10.90 -1.51 2.72
N VAL A 278 -10.22 -2.39 3.43
CA VAL A 278 -8.87 -2.89 3.07
C VAL A 278 -8.95 -4.18 2.28
N THR A 279 -7.91 -4.48 1.50
CA THR A 279 -7.83 -5.78 0.82
C THR A 279 -7.73 -6.92 1.83
N LEU A 280 -8.39 -8.04 1.53
CA LEU A 280 -8.23 -9.28 2.28
C LEU A 280 -7.12 -10.18 1.69
N ARG A 281 -6.40 -9.72 0.67
CA ARG A 281 -5.22 -10.44 0.19
C ARG A 281 -4.21 -10.59 1.30
N ASN A 282 -3.76 -11.84 1.52
CA ASN A 282 -2.86 -12.23 2.62
C ASN A 282 -3.46 -12.05 4.04
N ILE A 283 -4.78 -11.96 4.18
CA ILE A 283 -5.43 -11.63 5.46
C ILE A 283 -5.04 -12.60 6.59
N ALA A 284 -4.80 -13.86 6.29
CA ALA A 284 -4.37 -14.86 7.29
C ALA A 284 -3.01 -14.55 7.95
N LEU A 285 -2.21 -13.65 7.37
CA LEU A 285 -0.88 -13.26 7.86
C LEU A 285 -0.88 -11.91 8.58
N THR A 286 -1.98 -11.16 8.57
CA THR A 286 -2.02 -9.73 8.95
C THR A 286 -2.75 -9.47 10.28
N ALA A 287 -2.87 -10.49 11.12
CA ALA A 287 -3.37 -10.30 12.48
C ALA A 287 -2.46 -9.34 13.29
N PRO A 288 -3.03 -8.59 14.28
CA PRO A 288 -4.43 -8.50 14.67
C PRO A 288 -5.25 -7.60 13.75
N TYR A 289 -6.57 -7.74 13.79
CA TYR A 289 -7.50 -7.15 12.81
C TYR A 289 -8.22 -5.91 13.33
N MET A 290 -8.82 -5.14 12.40
CA MET A 290 -9.48 -3.85 12.53
C MET A 290 -8.49 -2.69 12.70
N HIS A 291 -9.04 -1.47 12.66
CA HIS A 291 -8.22 -0.24 12.76
C HIS A 291 -7.48 -0.10 14.10
N ASP A 292 -7.96 -0.77 15.12
CA ASP A 292 -7.40 -0.77 16.49
C ASP A 292 -6.79 -2.12 16.91
N GLY A 293 -6.76 -3.10 16.00
CA GLY A 293 -6.15 -4.40 16.26
C GLY A 293 -6.81 -5.22 17.35
N ARG A 294 -8.12 -5.04 17.61
CA ARG A 294 -8.82 -5.68 18.74
C ARG A 294 -9.02 -7.18 18.57
N PHE A 295 -9.07 -7.72 17.36
CA PHE A 295 -9.27 -9.14 17.10
C PHE A 295 -7.95 -9.84 16.74
N LYS A 296 -7.65 -10.93 17.44
CA LYS A 296 -6.38 -11.64 17.33
C LYS A 296 -6.36 -12.69 16.22
N ASN A 297 -7.53 -13.15 15.78
CA ASN A 297 -7.69 -14.20 14.78
C ASN A 297 -8.95 -13.96 13.92
N LEU A 298 -9.05 -14.70 12.81
CA LEU A 298 -10.18 -14.58 11.87
C LEU A 298 -11.50 -15.09 12.47
N GLU A 299 -11.46 -16.01 13.41
CA GLU A 299 -12.66 -16.48 14.10
C GLU A 299 -13.32 -15.37 14.92
N GLU A 300 -12.54 -14.60 15.67
CA GLU A 300 -13.03 -13.42 16.39
C GLU A 300 -13.64 -12.38 15.44
N VAL A 301 -13.05 -12.18 14.27
CA VAL A 301 -13.61 -11.30 13.22
C VAL A 301 -14.97 -11.82 12.74
N LEU A 302 -15.07 -13.12 12.44
CA LEU A 302 -16.34 -13.71 11.99
C LEU A 302 -17.40 -13.72 13.09
N ASN A 303 -17.01 -13.96 14.34
CA ASN A 303 -17.93 -13.87 15.50
C ASN A 303 -18.47 -12.44 15.65
N HIS A 304 -17.63 -11.42 15.42
CA HIS A 304 -18.10 -10.04 15.40
C HIS A 304 -19.18 -9.82 14.34
N TYR A 305 -18.93 -10.17 13.09
CA TYR A 305 -19.92 -10.00 12.02
C TYR A 305 -21.14 -10.90 12.18
N ASN A 306 -20.99 -12.06 12.80
CA ASN A 306 -22.09 -13.00 13.01
C ASN A 306 -23.07 -12.54 14.11
N GLU A 307 -22.55 -12.02 15.24
CA GLU A 307 -23.35 -11.87 16.47
C GLU A 307 -23.14 -10.56 17.24
N HIS A 308 -22.07 -9.80 16.93
CA HIS A 308 -21.62 -8.72 17.80
C HIS A 308 -21.61 -7.33 17.14
N ILE A 309 -22.30 -7.18 15.99
CA ILE A 309 -22.44 -5.86 15.35
C ILE A 309 -23.22 -4.92 16.28
N ARG A 310 -22.64 -3.79 16.64
CA ARG A 310 -23.25 -2.78 17.47
C ARG A 310 -24.01 -1.76 16.63
N PRO A 311 -25.29 -1.52 16.86
CA PRO A 311 -26.08 -0.52 16.15
C PRO A 311 -25.54 0.89 16.43
N SER A 312 -25.49 1.72 15.40
CA SER A 312 -25.17 3.15 15.49
C SER A 312 -25.78 3.89 14.31
N LYS A 313 -25.89 5.24 14.40
CA LYS A 313 -26.44 6.06 13.31
C LYS A 313 -25.65 5.98 12.00
N SER A 314 -24.36 5.67 12.08
CA SER A 314 -23.45 5.58 10.92
C SER A 314 -23.15 4.14 10.47
N LEU A 315 -23.81 3.13 11.12
CA LEU A 315 -23.62 1.72 10.76
C LEU A 315 -23.87 1.51 9.25
N SER A 316 -23.01 0.73 8.61
CA SER A 316 -23.15 0.40 7.20
C SER A 316 -24.52 -0.24 6.90
N LEU A 317 -25.19 0.25 5.86
CA LEU A 317 -26.47 -0.33 5.40
C LEU A 317 -26.30 -1.79 4.97
N PHE A 318 -25.11 -2.18 4.46
CA PHE A 318 -24.82 -3.57 4.08
C PHE A 318 -24.78 -4.54 5.26
N LEU A 319 -24.78 -4.07 6.49
CA LEU A 319 -24.77 -4.88 7.71
C LEU A 319 -26.10 -4.85 8.45
N GLN A 320 -27.07 -4.11 7.93
CA GLN A 320 -28.38 -4.00 8.54
C GLN A 320 -29.34 -5.02 7.95
N GLY A 321 -30.03 -5.78 8.81
CA GLY A 321 -31.07 -6.72 8.39
C GLY A 321 -30.56 -7.97 7.66
N GLN A 322 -29.26 -8.24 7.66
CA GLN A 322 -28.69 -9.46 7.08
C GLN A 322 -28.90 -10.63 8.04
N SER A 323 -29.56 -11.69 7.58
CA SER A 323 -29.72 -12.93 8.33
C SER A 323 -29.92 -14.14 7.43
N ASN A 324 -29.33 -15.26 7.83
CA ASN A 324 -29.57 -16.58 7.25
C ASN A 324 -30.81 -17.27 7.83
N GLU A 325 -31.49 -16.64 8.78
CA GLU A 325 -32.67 -17.16 9.47
C GLU A 325 -33.88 -16.22 9.24
N SER A 326 -35.04 -16.77 9.01
CA SER A 326 -36.27 -15.97 8.85
C SER A 326 -36.59 -15.23 10.15
N GLY A 327 -36.67 -13.89 10.08
CA GLY A 327 -36.85 -13.04 11.25
C GLY A 327 -35.64 -12.96 12.19
N GLY A 328 -34.48 -13.46 11.77
CA GLY A 328 -33.24 -13.44 12.54
C GLY A 328 -32.70 -12.04 12.75
N LYS A 329 -32.08 -11.79 13.91
CA LYS A 329 -31.45 -10.50 14.29
C LYS A 329 -29.96 -10.47 14.00
N ASN A 330 -29.35 -11.62 13.82
CA ASN A 330 -27.93 -11.84 13.59
C ASN A 330 -27.73 -12.51 12.24
N LEU A 331 -26.50 -12.54 11.75
CA LEU A 331 -26.18 -13.17 10.47
C LEU A 331 -26.49 -14.68 10.46
N GLY A 332 -26.35 -15.37 11.60
CA GLY A 332 -26.79 -16.77 11.78
C GLY A 332 -25.90 -17.78 11.03
N LEU A 333 -24.59 -17.55 10.96
CA LEU A 333 -23.63 -18.53 10.47
C LEU A 333 -23.35 -19.61 11.51
N THR A 334 -23.36 -20.86 11.11
CA THR A 334 -22.93 -21.99 11.92
C THR A 334 -21.40 -22.00 12.12
N ALA A 335 -20.91 -22.78 13.10
CA ALA A 335 -19.48 -22.98 13.32
C ALA A 335 -18.76 -23.54 12.07
N LYS A 336 -19.39 -24.51 11.36
CA LYS A 336 -18.84 -25.09 10.13
C LYS A 336 -18.75 -24.04 9.01
N GLU A 337 -19.77 -23.21 8.83
CA GLU A 337 -19.76 -22.13 7.82
C GLU A 337 -18.67 -21.09 8.10
N LYS A 338 -18.50 -20.68 9.36
CA LYS A 338 -17.40 -19.80 9.77
C LYS A 338 -16.04 -20.46 9.45
N SER A 339 -15.87 -21.75 9.75
CA SER A 339 -14.64 -22.49 9.42
C SER A 339 -14.39 -22.54 7.91
N ASN A 340 -15.43 -22.76 7.10
CA ASN A 340 -15.33 -22.77 5.64
C ASN A 340 -14.91 -21.39 5.10
N ILE A 341 -15.51 -20.31 5.60
CA ILE A 341 -15.10 -18.95 5.22
C ILE A 341 -13.62 -18.70 5.56
N ILE A 342 -13.14 -19.17 6.72
CA ILE A 342 -11.72 -19.06 7.10
C ILE A 342 -10.84 -19.86 6.12
N SER A 343 -11.28 -21.04 5.68
CA SER A 343 -10.55 -21.84 4.68
C SER A 343 -10.42 -21.08 3.36
N PHE A 344 -11.49 -20.46 2.88
CA PHE A 344 -11.43 -19.58 1.72
C PHE A 344 -10.50 -18.37 1.94
N LEU A 345 -10.58 -17.69 3.08
CA LEU A 345 -9.71 -16.55 3.38
C LEU A 345 -8.21 -16.92 3.41
N LYS A 346 -7.87 -18.15 3.79
CA LYS A 346 -6.51 -18.69 3.71
C LYS A 346 -6.03 -18.87 2.27
N MET A 347 -6.93 -19.19 1.31
CA MET A 347 -6.58 -19.24 -0.12
C MET A 347 -6.04 -17.92 -0.65
N LEU A 348 -6.32 -16.79 0.00
CA LEU A 348 -5.86 -15.45 -0.40
C LEU A 348 -4.39 -15.19 -0.03
N THR A 349 -3.70 -16.16 0.58
CA THR A 349 -2.29 -16.05 0.96
C THR A 349 -1.38 -16.30 -0.25
N ASP A 350 -0.53 -15.32 -0.53
CA ASP A 350 0.45 -15.35 -1.61
C ASP A 350 1.87 -15.50 -1.04
N THR A 351 2.36 -16.73 -1.03
CA THR A 351 3.68 -17.05 -0.51
C THR A 351 4.81 -16.48 -1.38
N THR A 352 4.55 -16.24 -2.66
CA THR A 352 5.54 -15.62 -3.55
C THR A 352 5.72 -14.14 -3.22
N PHE A 353 4.65 -13.44 -2.84
CA PHE A 353 4.68 -12.04 -2.42
C PHE A 353 5.54 -11.82 -1.16
N ILE A 354 5.30 -12.62 -0.12
CA ILE A 354 6.00 -12.47 1.16
C ILE A 354 7.45 -12.96 1.12
N ASN A 355 7.85 -13.70 0.09
CA ASN A 355 9.21 -14.21 -0.08
C ASN A 355 9.94 -13.59 -1.30
N ASN A 356 9.35 -12.63 -2.00
CA ASN A 356 9.95 -12.02 -3.19
C ASN A 356 11.25 -11.26 -2.83
N PRO A 357 12.42 -11.66 -3.35
CA PRO A 357 13.68 -10.94 -3.08
C PRO A 357 13.68 -9.49 -3.52
N ALA A 358 12.87 -9.14 -4.55
CA ALA A 358 12.72 -7.76 -5.02
C ALA A 358 12.08 -6.82 -3.98
N PHE A 359 11.38 -7.36 -3.00
CA PHE A 359 10.70 -6.60 -1.94
C PHE A 359 11.47 -6.59 -0.61
N SER A 360 12.51 -7.43 -0.47
CA SER A 360 13.26 -7.59 0.78
C SER A 360 14.14 -6.38 1.10
N ASN A 361 14.60 -6.28 2.35
CA ASN A 361 15.48 -5.20 2.79
C ASN A 361 16.84 -5.24 2.06
N PRO A 362 17.18 -4.26 1.21
CA PRO A 362 18.42 -4.25 0.44
C PRO A 362 19.65 -3.93 1.27
N HIS A 363 19.49 -3.41 2.49
CA HIS A 363 20.61 -3.08 3.38
C HIS A 363 21.17 -4.31 4.09
N LEU A 364 20.43 -5.44 4.17
CA LEU A 364 20.88 -6.68 4.81
C LEU A 364 21.78 -7.54 3.91
N VAL A 365 21.82 -7.27 2.60
CA VAL A 365 22.56 -8.10 1.61
C VAL A 365 24.04 -7.69 1.49
N ARG A 366 24.51 -6.65 2.18
CA ARG A 366 25.88 -6.10 2.04
C ARG A 366 26.93 -6.67 3.00
N SER A 367 26.62 -7.76 3.72
CA SER A 367 27.59 -8.42 4.60
C SER A 367 28.07 -9.78 4.02
N LYS A 368 28.53 -9.76 2.76
CA LYS A 368 29.37 -10.83 2.19
C LYS A 368 30.58 -10.21 1.51
#